data_12bf2a82ff0ce286b60ffffa0e9e9131
#
_entry.id   12bf2a82ff0ce286b60ffffa0e9e9131
#
_cell.length_a   1.000
_cell.length_b   1.000
_cell.length_c   1.000
_cell.angle_alpha   90.00
_cell.angle_beta   90.00
_cell.angle_gamma   90.00
#
_symmetry.space_group_name_H-M   'P 1'
#
loop_
_entity.id
_entity.type
_entity.pdbx_description
1 polymer ?
#
loop_
_entity_poly.entity_id
_entity_poly.type
_entity_poly.pdbx_seq_one_letter_code
_entity_poly.pdbx_strand_id
1 'polypeptide(L)'
;RGLGYVYKRQGMDTKHNPEFTTCELYQAYTNLDGMMDILEGILSGAAKEILGTYQLQWLGHDVDLTPSWRRVTMADAVKDVTGADFMAILGDADAAVALAKSVGVDMENVAHTWGNALYETFDQKVESTLIQPTFITMYPVEVSPLAKRSPEQPALTERYEMFICGCEMGNAFSELNDPIDQYQRFKAQAEKRAHGDEEANMMDEDFVMALEYGMPPTGGLGFGIDRCAMLLCGASSIRDVILFPTMKPLDSDKKVSKEVSAPAPAAQA
;
A
#
# COMPACT_ATOMS: atom_id res chain seq x y z
N ARG A 1 22.49 4.19 -3.23
CA ARG A 1 21.99 3.15 -2.31
C ARG A 1 20.48 3.28 -2.06
N GLY A 2 19.69 3.79 -2.94
CA GLY A 2 18.23 3.81 -2.98
C GLY A 2 17.66 2.90 -4.06
N LEU A 3 18.37 1.83 -4.42
CA LEU A 3 17.96 0.90 -5.46
C LEU A 3 16.80 -0.03 -5.06
N GLY A 4 16.48 -0.15 -3.78
CA GLY A 4 15.47 -1.09 -3.30
C GLY A 4 14.06 -0.74 -3.78
N TYR A 5 13.69 0.54 -3.84
CA TYR A 5 12.35 0.97 -4.19
C TYR A 5 12.13 1.13 -5.70
N VAL A 6 13.11 1.64 -6.39
CA VAL A 6 13.11 1.60 -7.87
C VAL A 6 13.00 0.15 -8.33
N TYR A 7 13.59 -0.80 -7.60
CA TYR A 7 13.41 -2.23 -7.81
C TYR A 7 12.02 -2.76 -7.42
N LYS A 8 11.39 -2.27 -6.34
CA LYS A 8 10.01 -2.68 -5.97
C LYS A 8 9.00 -2.28 -7.05
N ARG A 9 9.12 -1.10 -7.67
CA ARG A 9 8.28 -0.69 -8.82
C ARG A 9 8.74 -1.24 -10.17
N GLN A 10 9.97 -1.71 -10.29
CA GLN A 10 10.51 -2.37 -11.50
C GLN A 10 10.60 -3.89 -11.33
N GLY A 11 10.37 -4.41 -10.13
CA GLY A 11 10.33 -5.83 -9.85
C GLY A 11 9.11 -6.46 -10.48
N MET A 12 9.34 -7.43 -11.38
CA MET A 12 8.29 -8.32 -11.86
C MET A 12 8.30 -9.56 -10.98
N ASP A 13 7.29 -9.72 -10.13
CA ASP A 13 7.05 -10.92 -9.37
C ASP A 13 5.62 -11.43 -9.59
N THR A 14 5.14 -12.33 -8.76
CA THR A 14 3.78 -12.87 -8.87
C THR A 14 2.69 -11.86 -8.50
N LYS A 15 3.01 -10.85 -7.69
CA LYS A 15 2.05 -9.84 -7.19
C LYS A 15 2.21 -8.47 -7.87
N HIS A 16 3.36 -8.22 -8.54
CA HIS A 16 3.73 -6.93 -9.10
C HIS A 16 4.05 -7.00 -10.59
N ASN A 17 3.51 -6.06 -11.34
CA ASN A 17 3.82 -5.82 -12.76
C ASN A 17 4.06 -4.32 -12.96
N PRO A 18 4.96 -3.91 -13.88
CA PRO A 18 5.25 -2.48 -14.12
C PRO A 18 4.02 -1.69 -14.59
N GLU A 19 3.10 -2.34 -15.29
CA GLU A 19 1.82 -1.80 -15.71
C GLU A 19 0.71 -2.59 -15.04
N PHE A 20 -0.23 -1.91 -14.41
CA PHE A 20 -1.37 -2.49 -13.71
C PHE A 20 -2.53 -1.49 -13.70
N THR A 21 -3.74 -1.99 -13.46
CA THR A 21 -4.96 -1.18 -13.43
C THR A 21 -5.42 -0.96 -11.99
N THR A 22 -5.65 0.30 -11.63
CA THR A 22 -6.28 0.71 -10.37
C THR A 22 -7.63 1.35 -10.62
N CYS A 23 -8.51 1.26 -9.65
CA CYS A 23 -9.71 2.07 -9.55
C CYS A 23 -9.56 2.99 -8.33
N GLU A 24 -9.77 4.28 -8.54
CA GLU A 24 -9.80 5.27 -7.48
C GLU A 24 -11.18 5.92 -7.43
N LEU A 25 -11.65 6.17 -6.22
CA LEU A 25 -12.90 6.88 -5.98
C LEU A 25 -12.78 7.80 -4.77
N TYR A 26 -13.50 8.90 -4.83
CA TYR A 26 -13.56 9.89 -3.76
C TYR A 26 -15.03 10.24 -3.50
N GLN A 27 -15.38 10.31 -2.22
CA GLN A 27 -16.74 10.67 -1.81
C GLN A 27 -16.68 11.76 -0.76
N ALA A 28 -17.33 12.90 -1.06
CA ALA A 28 -17.49 13.97 -0.09
C ALA A 28 -18.51 13.59 0.99
N TYR A 29 -18.32 14.17 2.18
CA TYR A 29 -19.18 13.96 3.36
C TYR A 29 -19.22 12.50 3.85
N THR A 30 -18.11 11.80 3.70
CA THR A 30 -17.87 10.49 4.28
C THR A 30 -16.54 10.44 5.02
N ASN A 31 -16.24 9.31 5.64
CA ASN A 31 -15.05 9.07 6.43
C ASN A 31 -14.45 7.68 6.10
N LEU A 32 -13.48 7.26 6.90
CA LEU A 32 -12.82 5.97 6.77
C LEU A 32 -13.79 4.78 6.80
N ASP A 33 -14.80 4.80 7.68
CA ASP A 33 -15.77 3.71 7.79
C ASP A 33 -16.59 3.55 6.51
N GLY A 34 -17.04 4.68 5.93
CA GLY A 34 -17.74 4.66 4.64
C GLY A 34 -16.88 4.09 3.50
N MET A 35 -15.57 4.34 3.51
CA MET A 35 -14.65 3.75 2.52
C MET A 35 -14.47 2.24 2.73
N MET A 36 -14.44 1.75 3.98
CA MET A 36 -14.43 0.32 4.27
C MET A 36 -15.71 -0.36 3.75
N ASP A 37 -16.88 0.22 4.02
CA ASP A 37 -18.16 -0.32 3.56
C ASP A 37 -18.25 -0.37 2.03
N ILE A 38 -17.70 0.63 1.34
CA ILE A 38 -17.67 0.65 -0.14
C ILE A 38 -16.77 -0.48 -0.68
N LEU A 39 -15.55 -0.63 -0.18
CA LEU A 39 -14.63 -1.66 -0.67
C LEU A 39 -15.16 -3.08 -0.37
N GLU A 40 -15.68 -3.28 0.85
CA GLU A 40 -16.32 -4.53 1.24
C GLU A 40 -17.51 -4.84 0.30
N GLY A 41 -18.37 -3.85 0.04
CA GLY A 41 -19.51 -4.00 -0.87
C GLY A 41 -19.10 -4.30 -2.31
N ILE A 42 -18.05 -3.68 -2.82
CA ILE A 42 -17.54 -3.93 -4.18
C ILE A 42 -17.04 -5.38 -4.31
N LEU A 43 -16.15 -5.82 -3.43
CA LEU A 43 -15.54 -7.15 -3.56
C LEU A 43 -16.52 -8.28 -3.24
N SER A 44 -17.31 -8.14 -2.16
CA SER A 44 -18.33 -9.14 -1.81
C SER A 44 -19.44 -9.20 -2.87
N GLY A 45 -19.88 -8.03 -3.36
CA GLY A 45 -20.88 -7.95 -4.44
C GLY A 45 -20.38 -8.58 -5.73
N ALA A 46 -19.16 -8.29 -6.16
CA ALA A 46 -18.54 -8.88 -7.34
C ALA A 46 -18.42 -10.41 -7.21
N ALA A 47 -17.97 -10.93 -6.07
CA ALA A 47 -17.90 -12.37 -5.83
C ALA A 47 -19.29 -13.02 -5.92
N LYS A 48 -20.30 -12.40 -5.30
CA LYS A 48 -21.66 -12.93 -5.33
C LYS A 48 -22.27 -12.94 -6.72
N GLU A 49 -22.05 -11.88 -7.50
CA GLU A 49 -22.60 -11.75 -8.85
C GLU A 49 -21.88 -12.66 -9.86
N ILE A 50 -20.54 -12.72 -9.80
CA ILE A 50 -19.75 -13.47 -10.77
C ILE A 50 -19.68 -14.96 -10.43
N LEU A 51 -19.47 -15.30 -9.15
CA LEU A 51 -19.26 -16.68 -8.72
C LEU A 51 -20.51 -17.33 -8.11
N GLY A 52 -21.55 -16.54 -7.79
CA GLY A 52 -22.74 -17.01 -7.11
C GLY A 52 -22.56 -17.30 -5.61
N THR A 53 -21.37 -17.10 -5.07
CA THR A 53 -20.99 -17.39 -3.67
C THR A 53 -20.03 -16.35 -3.12
N TYR A 54 -19.92 -16.30 -1.79
CA TYR A 54 -18.89 -15.53 -1.10
C TYR A 54 -17.64 -16.37 -0.76
N GLN A 55 -17.75 -17.70 -0.83
CA GLN A 55 -16.65 -18.62 -0.54
C GLN A 55 -15.90 -18.94 -1.83
N LEU A 56 -14.60 -18.79 -1.78
CA LEU A 56 -13.68 -19.10 -2.88
C LEU A 56 -12.36 -19.65 -2.34
N GLN A 57 -11.55 -20.19 -3.24
CA GLN A 57 -10.16 -20.55 -2.91
C GLN A 57 -9.19 -19.63 -3.63
N TRP A 58 -8.21 -19.10 -2.89
CA TRP A 58 -7.16 -18.29 -3.45
C TRP A 58 -5.83 -18.54 -2.74
N LEU A 59 -4.74 -18.64 -3.53
CA LEU A 59 -3.37 -18.90 -3.05
C LEU A 59 -3.27 -20.09 -2.07
N GLY A 60 -4.12 -21.12 -2.27
CA GLY A 60 -4.15 -22.31 -1.44
C GLY A 60 -4.95 -22.20 -0.14
N HIS A 61 -5.68 -21.12 0.06
CA HIS A 61 -6.51 -20.87 1.23
C HIS A 61 -7.99 -20.78 0.86
N ASP A 62 -8.85 -21.25 1.77
CA ASP A 62 -10.28 -20.96 1.73
C ASP A 62 -10.51 -19.53 2.23
N VAL A 63 -11.16 -18.71 1.40
CA VAL A 63 -11.46 -17.30 1.68
C VAL A 63 -12.97 -17.10 1.71
N ASP A 64 -13.46 -16.45 2.75
CA ASP A 64 -14.87 -16.07 2.90
C ASP A 64 -15.04 -14.55 2.78
N LEU A 65 -15.67 -14.11 1.69
CA LEU A 65 -15.99 -12.72 1.41
C LEU A 65 -17.38 -12.30 1.94
N THR A 66 -18.02 -13.10 2.80
CA THR A 66 -19.28 -12.70 3.45
C THR A 66 -19.07 -11.38 4.21
N PRO A 67 -19.93 -10.35 3.99
CA PRO A 67 -19.79 -9.04 4.65
C PRO A 67 -19.73 -9.11 6.17
N SER A 68 -19.18 -8.04 6.75
CA SER A 68 -18.75 -7.84 8.14
C SER A 68 -17.33 -8.36 8.37
N TRP A 69 -16.41 -7.90 7.52
CA TRP A 69 -14.99 -8.25 7.60
C TRP A 69 -14.32 -7.69 8.85
N ARG A 70 -13.27 -8.36 9.29
CA ARG A 70 -12.50 -7.94 10.46
C ARG A 70 -11.92 -6.54 10.25
N ARG A 71 -12.11 -5.66 11.25
CA ARG A 71 -11.49 -4.34 11.34
C ARG A 71 -10.65 -4.31 12.61
N VAL A 72 -9.36 -4.03 12.47
CA VAL A 72 -8.41 -4.05 13.59
C VAL A 72 -7.36 -2.96 13.40
N THR A 73 -6.93 -2.32 14.48
CA THR A 73 -5.85 -1.34 14.40
C THR A 73 -4.51 -2.03 14.13
N MET A 74 -3.59 -1.34 13.47
CA MET A 74 -2.24 -1.87 13.22
C MET A 74 -1.55 -2.27 14.54
N ALA A 75 -1.65 -1.43 15.56
CA ALA A 75 -1.04 -1.70 16.86
C ALA A 75 -1.63 -2.94 17.53
N ASP A 76 -2.97 -3.14 17.47
CA ASP A 76 -3.61 -4.33 18.03
C ASP A 76 -3.25 -5.57 17.22
N ALA A 77 -3.22 -5.50 15.87
CA ALA A 77 -2.81 -6.60 15.03
C ALA A 77 -1.35 -7.05 15.33
N VAL A 78 -0.45 -6.10 15.51
CA VAL A 78 0.94 -6.37 15.91
C VAL A 78 0.99 -6.99 17.30
N LYS A 79 0.24 -6.47 18.26
CA LYS A 79 0.18 -7.01 19.61
C LYS A 79 -0.39 -8.43 19.65
N ASP A 80 -1.45 -8.70 18.88
CA ASP A 80 -2.07 -10.02 18.79
C ASP A 80 -1.08 -11.09 18.28
N VAL A 81 -0.25 -10.75 17.28
CA VAL A 81 0.67 -11.71 16.64
C VAL A 81 2.00 -11.82 17.38
N THR A 82 2.55 -10.71 17.86
CA THR A 82 3.93 -10.67 18.39
C THR A 82 4.00 -10.51 19.90
N GLY A 83 2.92 -10.08 20.55
CA GLY A 83 2.89 -9.68 21.96
C GLY A 83 3.46 -8.27 22.21
N ALA A 84 4.00 -7.60 21.20
CA ALA A 84 4.61 -6.26 21.32
C ALA A 84 3.54 -5.17 21.41
N ASP A 85 3.51 -4.44 22.52
CA ASP A 85 2.54 -3.36 22.76
C ASP A 85 3.17 -1.99 22.45
N PHE A 86 3.03 -1.56 21.20
CA PHE A 86 3.54 -0.25 20.76
C PHE A 86 2.75 0.93 21.33
N MET A 87 1.48 0.73 21.70
CA MET A 87 0.70 1.80 22.29
C MET A 87 1.15 2.15 23.72
N ALA A 88 1.71 1.18 24.45
CA ALA A 88 2.28 1.43 25.78
C ALA A 88 3.52 2.36 25.77
N ILE A 89 4.17 2.49 24.61
CA ILE A 89 5.39 3.30 24.40
C ILE A 89 5.20 4.36 23.31
N LEU A 90 3.98 4.84 23.16
CA LEU A 90 3.61 5.79 22.10
C LEU A 90 4.53 7.02 22.11
N GLY A 91 5.14 7.30 20.96
CA GLY A 91 6.02 8.45 20.74
C GLY A 91 7.45 8.28 21.20
N ASP A 92 7.80 7.19 21.87
CA ASP A 92 9.20 6.87 22.25
C ASP A 92 9.87 6.08 21.14
N ALA A 93 10.68 6.76 20.33
CA ALA A 93 11.33 6.15 19.17
C ALA A 93 12.38 5.08 19.58
N ASP A 94 13.16 5.33 20.64
CA ASP A 94 14.18 4.39 21.11
C ASP A 94 13.55 3.11 21.64
N ALA A 95 12.52 3.24 22.48
CA ALA A 95 11.78 2.10 23.00
C ALA A 95 11.08 1.31 21.87
N ALA A 96 10.50 1.99 20.86
CA ALA A 96 9.84 1.35 19.74
C ALA A 96 10.80 0.54 18.86
N VAL A 97 11.96 1.09 18.52
CA VAL A 97 12.98 0.37 17.75
C VAL A 97 13.54 -0.81 18.56
N ALA A 98 13.76 -0.65 19.86
CA ALA A 98 14.19 -1.75 20.72
C ALA A 98 13.14 -2.86 20.81
N LEU A 99 11.84 -2.50 20.92
CA LEU A 99 10.73 -3.43 20.94
C LEU A 99 10.60 -4.22 19.62
N ALA A 100 10.67 -3.52 18.45
CA ALA A 100 10.67 -4.15 17.13
C ALA A 100 11.81 -5.17 16.99
N LYS A 101 13.03 -4.79 17.36
CA LYS A 101 14.18 -5.71 17.35
C LYS A 101 14.01 -6.90 18.28
N SER A 102 13.38 -6.73 19.44
CA SER A 102 13.15 -7.81 20.42
C SER A 102 12.24 -8.92 19.87
N VAL A 103 11.35 -8.60 18.92
CA VAL A 103 10.49 -9.56 18.21
C VAL A 103 11.08 -10.00 16.86
N GLY A 104 12.34 -9.70 16.61
CA GLY A 104 13.09 -10.16 15.44
C GLY A 104 12.76 -9.41 14.15
N VAL A 105 12.42 -8.12 14.25
CA VAL A 105 12.24 -7.23 13.08
C VAL A 105 13.58 -6.65 12.67
N ASP A 106 13.86 -6.68 11.38
CA ASP A 106 15.00 -5.99 10.80
C ASP A 106 14.69 -4.49 10.68
N MET A 107 15.49 -3.68 11.37
CA MET A 107 15.39 -2.22 11.38
C MET A 107 16.53 -1.55 10.60
N GLU A 108 17.27 -2.30 9.78
CA GLU A 108 18.33 -1.73 8.95
C GLU A 108 17.74 -0.83 7.87
N ASN A 109 18.24 0.39 7.75
CA ASN A 109 17.76 1.43 6.82
C ASN A 109 16.31 1.92 7.07
N VAL A 110 15.72 1.62 8.20
CA VAL A 110 14.41 2.14 8.62
C VAL A 110 14.60 3.46 9.38
N ALA A 111 13.73 4.44 9.12
CA ALA A 111 13.76 5.70 9.86
C ALA A 111 13.48 5.47 11.35
N HIS A 112 14.31 6.10 12.22
CA HIS A 112 14.26 5.91 13.66
C HIS A 112 13.11 6.71 14.29
N THR A 113 11.88 6.22 14.10
CA THR A 113 10.67 6.79 14.68
C THR A 113 9.77 5.69 15.24
N TRP A 114 8.86 6.07 16.14
CA TRP A 114 7.87 5.14 16.69
C TRP A 114 6.99 4.55 15.59
N GLY A 115 6.51 5.38 14.67
CA GLY A 115 5.59 4.95 13.63
C GLY A 115 6.25 4.03 12.60
N ASN A 116 7.51 4.28 12.21
CA ASN A 116 8.21 3.38 11.31
C ASN A 116 8.50 2.03 11.98
N ALA A 117 8.83 2.01 13.28
CA ALA A 117 9.06 0.76 14.00
C ALA A 117 7.78 -0.08 14.11
N LEU A 118 6.61 0.53 14.36
CA LEU A 118 5.33 -0.15 14.34
C LEU A 118 5.01 -0.70 12.94
N TYR A 119 5.16 0.14 11.90
CA TYR A 119 4.88 -0.24 10.51
C TYR A 119 5.75 -1.41 10.05
N GLU A 120 7.06 -1.35 10.27
CA GLU A 120 7.99 -2.45 9.92
C GLU A 120 7.68 -3.74 10.69
N THR A 121 7.23 -3.62 11.94
CA THR A 121 6.82 -4.79 12.70
C THR A 121 5.56 -5.42 12.11
N PHE A 122 4.62 -4.61 11.66
CA PHE A 122 3.44 -5.08 10.95
C PHE A 122 3.82 -5.76 9.62
N ASP A 123 4.59 -5.10 8.78
CA ASP A 123 5.01 -5.60 7.45
C ASP A 123 5.71 -6.97 7.56
N GLN A 124 6.70 -7.08 8.45
CA GLN A 124 7.53 -8.28 8.55
C GLN A 124 6.91 -9.43 9.36
N LYS A 125 5.93 -9.17 10.25
CA LYS A 125 5.42 -10.20 11.18
C LYS A 125 3.93 -10.48 11.04
N VAL A 126 3.13 -9.54 10.56
CA VAL A 126 1.67 -9.63 10.60
C VAL A 126 1.06 -9.80 9.21
N GLU A 127 1.49 -9.02 8.22
CA GLU A 127 0.89 -8.98 6.89
C GLU A 127 0.66 -10.36 6.29
N SER A 128 1.69 -11.22 6.28
CA SER A 128 1.63 -12.56 5.72
C SER A 128 0.67 -13.52 6.46
N THR A 129 0.23 -13.16 7.66
CA THR A 129 -0.70 -13.95 8.47
C THR A 129 -2.17 -13.64 8.18
N LEU A 130 -2.45 -12.56 7.44
CA LEU A 130 -3.79 -12.05 7.15
C LEU A 130 -4.43 -12.84 5.99
N ILE A 131 -4.99 -14.00 6.30
CA ILE A 131 -5.61 -14.87 5.27
C ILE A 131 -7.01 -14.40 4.91
N GLN A 132 -7.88 -14.17 5.92
CA GLN A 132 -9.24 -13.71 5.70
C GLN A 132 -9.30 -12.20 5.48
N PRO A 133 -10.32 -11.69 4.76
CA PRO A 133 -10.48 -10.26 4.52
C PRO A 133 -10.37 -9.47 5.82
N THR A 134 -9.38 -8.59 5.90
CA THR A 134 -9.08 -7.83 7.11
C THR A 134 -8.69 -6.41 6.76
N PHE A 135 -9.37 -5.44 7.35
CA PHE A 135 -8.98 -4.04 7.34
C PHE A 135 -7.99 -3.77 8.49
N ILE A 136 -6.81 -3.35 8.15
CA ILE A 136 -5.82 -2.83 9.10
C ILE A 136 -5.97 -1.32 9.12
N THR A 137 -6.32 -0.76 10.27
CA THR A 137 -6.64 0.67 10.43
C THR A 137 -5.63 1.39 11.30
N MET A 138 -5.73 2.70 11.39
CA MET A 138 -4.93 3.55 12.29
C MET A 138 -3.43 3.46 12.02
N TYR A 139 -3.05 3.73 10.79
CA TYR A 139 -1.65 3.82 10.37
C TYR A 139 -0.95 5.02 11.04
N PRO A 140 0.35 4.89 11.40
CA PRO A 140 1.13 6.02 11.90
C PRO A 140 1.21 7.19 10.93
N VAL A 141 1.27 8.41 11.47
CA VAL A 141 1.40 9.64 10.67
C VAL A 141 2.67 9.65 9.83
N GLU A 142 3.76 9.09 10.35
CA GLU A 142 5.08 9.04 9.70
C GLU A 142 5.08 8.31 8.36
N VAL A 143 4.14 7.35 8.18
CA VAL A 143 3.99 6.53 6.96
C VAL A 143 2.71 6.88 6.18
N SER A 144 2.01 7.96 6.54
CA SER A 144 0.72 8.32 5.95
C SER A 144 0.61 9.83 5.65
N PRO A 145 1.41 10.37 4.71
CA PRO A 145 1.58 11.81 4.52
C PRO A 145 0.34 12.55 3.99
N LEU A 146 -0.64 11.85 3.41
CA LEU A 146 -1.84 12.43 2.80
C LEU A 146 -3.13 12.13 3.59
N ALA A 147 -3.04 11.28 4.62
CA ALA A 147 -4.18 10.88 5.41
C ALA A 147 -4.43 11.83 6.59
N LYS A 148 -5.69 12.09 6.90
CA LYS A 148 -6.10 12.90 8.03
C LYS A 148 -5.71 12.24 9.35
N ARG A 149 -5.26 13.05 10.32
CA ARG A 149 -4.98 12.55 11.68
C ARG A 149 -6.27 12.08 12.35
N SER A 150 -6.16 11.00 13.10
CA SER A 150 -7.25 10.65 14.03
C SER A 150 -7.42 11.76 15.07
N PRO A 151 -8.65 12.26 15.28
CA PRO A 151 -8.89 13.25 16.31
C PRO A 151 -8.71 12.71 17.74
N GLU A 152 -8.89 11.39 17.92
CA GLU A 152 -8.73 10.73 19.21
C GLU A 152 -7.27 10.43 19.54
N GLN A 153 -6.47 10.09 18.51
CA GLN A 153 -5.06 9.75 18.65
C GLN A 153 -4.23 10.40 17.53
N PRO A 154 -3.76 11.64 17.70
CA PRO A 154 -3.08 12.43 16.65
C PRO A 154 -1.76 11.87 16.13
N ALA A 155 -1.17 10.88 16.79
CA ALA A 155 -0.02 10.13 16.27
C ALA A 155 -0.40 9.12 15.17
N LEU A 156 -1.69 8.83 15.04
CA LEU A 156 -2.27 7.91 14.06
C LEU A 156 -3.12 8.67 13.05
N THR A 157 -3.42 8.01 11.94
CA THR A 157 -4.26 8.55 10.87
C THR A 157 -5.51 7.72 10.66
N GLU A 158 -6.56 8.35 10.16
CA GLU A 158 -7.75 7.69 9.61
C GLU A 158 -7.42 7.08 8.25
N ARG A 159 -6.61 6.01 8.25
CA ARG A 159 -6.19 5.24 7.07
C ARG A 159 -6.38 3.76 7.34
N TYR A 160 -6.74 3.03 6.30
CA TYR A 160 -6.64 1.58 6.29
C TYR A 160 -5.95 1.05 5.05
N GLU A 161 -5.40 -0.14 5.17
CA GLU A 161 -5.16 -1.04 4.06
C GLU A 161 -5.95 -2.33 4.28
N MET A 162 -6.46 -2.92 3.20
CA MET A 162 -7.25 -4.15 3.27
C MET A 162 -6.47 -5.31 2.67
N PHE A 163 -6.41 -6.40 3.41
CA PHE A 163 -5.62 -7.58 3.07
C PHE A 163 -6.47 -8.83 2.92
N ILE A 164 -6.09 -9.67 1.94
CA ILE A 164 -6.56 -11.05 1.77
C ILE A 164 -5.37 -11.90 1.38
N CYS A 165 -5.13 -13.04 2.07
CA CYS A 165 -4.00 -13.95 1.84
C CYS A 165 -2.63 -13.23 1.82
N GLY A 166 -2.41 -12.26 2.71
CA GLY A 166 -1.20 -11.46 2.76
C GLY A 166 -0.96 -10.62 1.51
N CYS A 167 -2.03 -10.25 0.81
CA CYS A 167 -1.97 -9.33 -0.32
C CYS A 167 -2.81 -8.10 -0.02
N GLU A 168 -2.23 -6.92 -0.11
CA GLU A 168 -2.96 -5.67 -0.08
C GLU A 168 -3.89 -5.59 -1.29
N MET A 169 -5.18 -5.44 -1.05
CA MET A 169 -6.21 -5.34 -2.08
C MET A 169 -6.63 -3.90 -2.35
N GLY A 170 -6.54 -3.04 -1.34
CA GLY A 170 -6.91 -1.63 -1.44
C GLY A 170 -6.45 -0.83 -0.24
N ASN A 171 -6.34 0.48 -0.45
CA ASN A 171 -5.88 1.47 0.52
C ASN A 171 -6.82 2.66 0.48
N ALA A 172 -7.24 3.13 1.65
CA ALA A 172 -8.11 4.29 1.75
C ALA A 172 -7.84 5.10 3.01
N PHE A 173 -8.27 6.34 2.98
CA PHE A 173 -8.17 7.22 4.13
C PHE A 173 -9.21 8.35 4.09
N SER A 174 -9.49 8.92 5.25
CA SER A 174 -10.07 10.26 5.29
C SER A 174 -9.03 11.23 4.76
N GLU A 175 -9.38 11.98 3.71
CA GLU A 175 -8.47 12.91 3.06
C GLU A 175 -8.02 14.01 4.02
N LEU A 176 -6.73 14.33 4.01
CA LEU A 176 -6.21 15.46 4.78
C LEU A 176 -6.66 16.76 4.10
N ASN A 177 -7.63 17.43 4.71
CA ASN A 177 -8.24 18.65 4.20
C ASN A 177 -7.82 19.92 4.95
N ASP A 178 -6.81 19.84 5.81
CA ASP A 178 -6.20 20.98 6.50
C ASP A 178 -4.94 21.42 5.71
N PRO A 179 -4.95 22.59 5.05
CA PRO A 179 -3.81 23.06 4.25
C PRO A 179 -2.55 23.31 5.10
N ILE A 180 -2.70 23.66 6.39
CA ILE A 180 -1.57 23.91 7.28
C ILE A 180 -0.86 22.61 7.63
N ASP A 181 -1.61 21.57 8.04
CA ASP A 181 -1.04 20.24 8.33
C ASP A 181 -0.44 19.66 7.03
N GLN A 182 -1.13 19.78 5.88
CA GLN A 182 -0.62 19.28 4.60
C GLN A 182 0.71 19.94 4.19
N TYR A 183 0.81 21.26 4.33
CA TYR A 183 2.06 21.98 4.06
C TYR A 183 3.21 21.47 4.95
N GLN A 184 2.96 21.28 6.23
CA GLN A 184 3.99 20.76 7.17
C GLN A 184 4.43 19.34 6.79
N ARG A 185 3.51 18.49 6.35
CA ARG A 185 3.83 17.13 5.91
C ARG A 185 4.63 17.11 4.64
N PHE A 186 4.28 17.91 3.64
CA PHE A 186 5.09 18.04 2.42
C PHE A 186 6.49 18.58 2.73
N LYS A 187 6.60 19.55 3.64
CA LYS A 187 7.90 20.05 4.08
C LYS A 187 8.76 18.94 4.70
N ALA A 188 8.18 18.14 5.60
CA ALA A 188 8.89 17.01 6.21
C ALA A 188 9.29 15.94 5.18
N GLN A 189 8.44 15.68 4.17
CA GLN A 189 8.76 14.78 3.06
C GLN A 189 9.90 15.33 2.19
N ALA A 190 9.87 16.61 1.86
CA ALA A 190 10.92 17.26 1.08
C ALA A 190 12.29 17.24 1.82
N GLU A 191 12.30 17.37 3.15
CA GLU A 191 13.49 17.22 3.97
C GLU A 191 14.04 15.78 3.93
N LYS A 192 13.18 14.75 4.04
CA LYS A 192 13.57 13.34 3.87
C LYS A 192 14.18 13.10 2.49
N ARG A 193 13.55 13.64 1.44
CA ARG A 193 14.06 13.55 0.06
C ARG A 193 15.45 14.18 -0.09
N ALA A 194 15.68 15.34 0.52
CA ALA A 194 17.00 16.00 0.52
C ALA A 194 18.08 15.16 1.21
N HIS A 195 17.71 14.26 2.12
CA HIS A 195 18.60 13.32 2.79
C HIS A 195 18.71 11.94 2.09
N GLY A 196 18.16 11.81 0.88
CA GLY A 196 18.35 10.62 0.04
C GLY A 196 17.16 9.65 -0.02
N ASP A 197 16.02 10.01 0.56
CA ASP A 197 14.77 9.27 0.38
C ASP A 197 14.11 9.70 -0.94
N GLU A 198 14.38 8.95 -2.00
CA GLU A 198 13.84 9.25 -3.35
C GLU A 198 12.32 9.05 -3.45
N GLU A 199 11.71 8.38 -2.47
CA GLU A 199 10.27 8.09 -2.41
C GLU A 199 9.48 9.22 -1.77
N ALA A 200 10.13 10.03 -0.95
CA ALA A 200 9.47 11.12 -0.28
C ALA A 200 8.92 12.13 -1.30
N ASN A 201 7.70 12.59 -1.06
CA ASN A 201 7.02 13.55 -1.91
C ASN A 201 7.79 14.88 -1.98
N MET A 202 7.72 15.53 -3.14
CA MET A 202 8.15 16.92 -3.27
C MET A 202 7.09 17.85 -2.69
N MET A 203 7.50 19.09 -2.39
CA MET A 203 6.55 20.15 -2.08
C MET A 203 5.65 20.41 -3.31
N ASP A 204 4.35 20.41 -3.08
CA ASP A 204 3.32 20.75 -4.07
C ASP A 204 2.52 21.94 -3.55
N GLU A 205 2.95 23.15 -3.96
CA GLU A 205 2.31 24.40 -3.53
C GLU A 205 0.92 24.57 -4.19
N ASP A 206 0.73 24.06 -5.39
CA ASP A 206 -0.57 24.12 -6.09
C ASP A 206 -1.61 23.26 -5.37
N PHE A 207 -1.19 22.08 -4.87
CA PHE A 207 -2.04 21.22 -4.08
C PHE A 207 -2.46 21.88 -2.75
N VAL A 208 -1.50 22.49 -2.03
CA VAL A 208 -1.80 23.20 -0.78
C VAL A 208 -2.73 24.38 -1.05
N MET A 209 -2.47 25.16 -2.09
CA MET A 209 -3.35 26.28 -2.50
C MET A 209 -4.77 25.80 -2.85
N ALA A 210 -4.91 24.65 -3.51
CA ALA A 210 -6.22 24.06 -3.78
C ALA A 210 -6.98 23.72 -2.49
N LEU A 211 -6.30 23.21 -1.47
CA LEU A 211 -6.89 22.97 -0.15
C LEU A 211 -7.34 24.24 0.56
N GLU A 212 -6.63 25.37 0.35
CA GLU A 212 -7.02 26.67 0.91
C GLU A 212 -8.37 27.20 0.37
N TYR A 213 -8.75 26.82 -0.87
CA TYR A 213 -10.08 27.11 -1.41
C TYR A 213 -11.19 26.33 -0.70
N GLY A 214 -10.83 25.27 -0.02
CA GLY A 214 -11.71 24.45 0.79
C GLY A 214 -12.01 23.08 0.18
N MET A 215 -11.79 22.05 0.98
CA MET A 215 -12.15 20.66 0.68
C MET A 215 -13.08 20.16 1.78
N PRO A 216 -14.30 19.65 1.46
CA PRO A 216 -15.17 19.06 2.45
C PRO A 216 -14.53 17.81 3.07
N PRO A 217 -15.02 17.31 4.23
CA PRO A 217 -14.66 15.97 4.68
C PRO A 217 -14.87 14.97 3.55
N THR A 218 -13.84 14.26 3.18
CA THR A 218 -13.85 13.36 2.01
C THR A 218 -13.12 12.07 2.35
N GLY A 219 -13.68 10.95 1.96
CA GLY A 219 -12.97 9.67 1.94
C GLY A 219 -12.45 9.38 0.53
N GLY A 220 -11.21 8.93 0.42
CA GLY A 220 -10.60 8.45 -0.80
C GLY A 220 -10.21 6.98 -0.68
N LEU A 221 -10.42 6.23 -1.75
CA LEU A 221 -10.13 4.80 -1.84
C LEU A 221 -9.47 4.50 -3.17
N GLY A 222 -8.35 3.77 -3.12
CA GLY A 222 -7.73 3.13 -4.27
C GLY A 222 -7.66 1.62 -4.09
N PHE A 223 -7.97 0.85 -5.14
CA PHE A 223 -7.82 -0.59 -5.12
C PHE A 223 -7.37 -1.15 -6.47
N GLY A 224 -6.65 -2.29 -6.43
CA GLY A 224 -6.10 -2.92 -7.62
C GLY A 224 -7.11 -3.79 -8.34
N ILE A 225 -7.52 -3.43 -9.56
CA ILE A 225 -8.44 -4.21 -10.39
C ILE A 225 -7.81 -5.57 -10.74
N ASP A 226 -6.53 -5.60 -11.08
CA ASP A 226 -5.85 -6.85 -11.41
C ASP A 226 -5.79 -7.80 -10.20
N ARG A 227 -5.56 -7.29 -8.98
CA ARG A 227 -5.60 -8.10 -7.76
C ARG A 227 -7.01 -8.62 -7.48
N CYS A 228 -8.05 -7.81 -7.71
CA CYS A 228 -9.44 -8.27 -7.63
C CYS A 228 -9.73 -9.38 -8.65
N ALA A 229 -9.24 -9.23 -9.88
CA ALA A 229 -9.36 -10.28 -10.90
C ALA A 229 -8.62 -11.56 -10.50
N MET A 230 -7.39 -11.45 -9.95
CA MET A 230 -6.66 -12.60 -9.41
C MET A 230 -7.48 -13.35 -8.36
N LEU A 231 -8.05 -12.63 -7.41
CA LEU A 231 -8.88 -13.21 -6.33
C LEU A 231 -10.10 -13.96 -6.91
N LEU A 232 -10.86 -13.31 -7.80
CA LEU A 232 -12.10 -13.87 -8.35
C LEU A 232 -11.87 -15.02 -9.34
N CYS A 233 -10.75 -15.00 -10.08
CA CYS A 233 -10.39 -16.06 -11.02
C CYS A 233 -9.54 -17.17 -10.38
N GLY A 234 -9.13 -17.03 -9.12
CA GLY A 234 -8.22 -17.97 -8.45
C GLY A 234 -6.80 -17.94 -9.03
N ALA A 235 -6.39 -16.85 -9.70
CA ALA A 235 -5.07 -16.73 -10.31
C ALA A 235 -3.98 -16.50 -9.24
N SER A 236 -2.84 -17.15 -9.41
CA SER A 236 -1.70 -17.02 -8.49
C SER A 236 -0.68 -15.96 -8.91
N SER A 237 -0.79 -15.45 -10.12
CA SER A 237 0.09 -14.42 -10.66
C SER A 237 -0.69 -13.32 -11.34
N ILE A 238 -0.27 -12.06 -11.13
CA ILE A 238 -0.86 -10.89 -11.79
C ILE A 238 -0.77 -10.98 -13.33
N ARG A 239 0.23 -11.69 -13.86
CA ARG A 239 0.40 -11.90 -15.30
C ARG A 239 -0.70 -12.76 -15.91
N ASP A 240 -1.37 -13.59 -15.10
CA ASP A 240 -2.44 -14.47 -15.59
C ASP A 240 -3.74 -13.71 -15.86
N VAL A 241 -3.87 -12.49 -15.33
CA VAL A 241 -5.05 -11.62 -15.47
C VAL A 241 -4.80 -10.37 -16.32
N ILE A 242 -3.55 -10.06 -16.65
CA ILE A 242 -3.18 -8.97 -17.57
C ILE A 242 -3.13 -9.53 -19.00
N LEU A 243 -3.85 -8.90 -19.94
CA LEU A 243 -3.93 -9.36 -21.34
C LEU A 243 -2.56 -9.36 -22.05
N PHE A 244 -1.73 -8.36 -21.78
CA PHE A 244 -0.42 -8.20 -22.40
C PHE A 244 0.65 -7.86 -21.33
N PRO A 245 0.99 -8.83 -20.45
CA PRO A 245 1.94 -8.58 -19.39
C PRO A 245 3.34 -8.32 -19.95
N THR A 246 4.07 -7.40 -19.29
CA THR A 246 5.49 -7.19 -19.63
C THR A 246 6.28 -8.45 -19.29
N MET A 247 6.95 -9.00 -20.27
CA MET A 247 7.76 -10.22 -20.14
C MET A 247 9.25 -9.91 -20.35
N LYS A 248 10.12 -10.67 -19.69
CA LYS A 248 11.55 -10.60 -20.02
C LYS A 248 11.76 -11.07 -21.45
N PRO A 249 12.55 -10.33 -22.28
CA PRO A 249 12.88 -10.79 -23.64
C PRO A 249 13.52 -12.19 -23.60
N LEU A 250 13.12 -13.06 -24.51
CA LEU A 250 13.79 -14.32 -24.72
C LEU A 250 15.21 -14.07 -25.25
N ASP A 251 16.15 -14.99 -24.98
CA ASP A 251 17.54 -14.82 -25.43
C ASP A 251 17.69 -14.76 -26.98
N SER A 252 16.72 -15.31 -27.72
CA SER A 252 16.57 -15.13 -29.16
C SER A 252 16.33 -13.67 -29.54
N ASP A 253 15.53 -12.94 -28.77
CA ASP A 253 15.18 -11.54 -29.06
C ASP A 253 16.33 -10.58 -28.78
N LYS A 254 17.21 -10.95 -27.83
CA LYS A 254 18.46 -10.21 -27.58
C LYS A 254 19.46 -10.29 -28.74
N LYS A 255 19.43 -11.34 -29.55
CA LYS A 255 20.27 -11.46 -30.75
C LYS A 255 19.74 -10.56 -31.86
N VAL A 256 18.44 -10.55 -32.09
CA VAL A 256 17.80 -9.73 -33.13
C VAL A 256 17.98 -8.22 -32.83
N SER A 257 17.82 -7.79 -31.60
CA SER A 257 18.04 -6.38 -31.24
C SER A 257 19.49 -5.92 -31.37
N LYS A 258 20.48 -6.82 -31.21
CA LYS A 258 21.90 -6.51 -31.48
C LYS A 258 22.23 -6.43 -32.97
N GLU A 259 21.56 -7.21 -33.80
CA GLU A 259 21.77 -7.16 -35.27
C GLU A 259 21.14 -5.91 -35.89
N VAL A 260 19.99 -5.45 -35.37
CA VAL A 260 19.33 -4.21 -35.83
C VAL A 260 20.08 -2.95 -35.39
N SER A 261 20.86 -3.00 -34.31
CA SER A 261 21.64 -1.85 -33.81
C SER A 261 23.08 -1.78 -34.39
N ALA A 262 23.49 -2.72 -35.22
CA ALA A 262 24.80 -2.65 -35.88
C ALA A 262 24.78 -1.62 -37.01
N PRO A 263 25.66 -0.61 -37.04
CA PRO A 263 25.72 0.33 -38.16
C PRO A 263 26.08 -0.39 -39.44
N ALA A 264 25.40 -0.05 -40.54
CA ALA A 264 25.71 -0.58 -41.85
C ALA A 264 27.17 -0.31 -42.20
N PRO A 265 27.91 -1.28 -42.81
CA PRO A 265 29.28 -1.06 -43.18
C PRO A 265 29.36 0.09 -44.17
N ALA A 266 30.23 1.06 -43.88
CA ALA A 266 30.49 2.20 -44.75
C ALA A 266 30.89 1.69 -46.13
N ALA A 267 30.16 2.09 -47.18
CA ALA A 267 30.51 1.82 -48.56
C ALA A 267 31.88 2.48 -48.85
N GLN A 268 32.86 1.64 -49.13
CA GLN A 268 34.14 2.11 -49.61
C GLN A 268 33.95 2.60 -51.07
N ALA A 269 34.18 3.90 -51.28
CA ALA A 269 34.32 4.53 -52.57
C ALA A 269 35.78 4.52 -52.99
#